data_2b87eb569828b21fce479f68e01c8f72
#
_entry.id   2b87eb569828b21fce479f68e01c8f72
#
_cell.length_a   1.000
_cell.length_b   1.000
_cell.length_c   1.000
_cell.angle_alpha   90.00
_cell.angle_beta   90.00
_cell.angle_gamma   90.00
#
_symmetry.space_group_name_H-M   'P 1'
#
loop_
_entity.id
_entity.type
_entity.pdbx_description
1 polymer ?
#
loop_
_entity_poly.entity_id
_entity_poly.type
_entity_poly.pdbx_seq_one_letter_code
_entity_poly.pdbx_strand_id
1 'polypeptide(L)'
;MNIAFLLTPKSEVIYLQLDCTMRQAMEKMEYHRYSAVPLVDEKGRYSGTITEGDLLWKLKNTPGLSFEGTESVMLQEIPKQMRNEPVLIEARIESLLSLAMVQNFVPVVDDSDTFIGIVRRREIIEYCLQIL
;
A
#
# COMPACT_ATOMS: atom_id res chain seq x y z
N MET A 1 0.43 -3.45 -24.10
CA MET A 1 -0.89 -3.02 -23.64
C MET A 1 -0.74 -2.16 -22.40
N ASN A 2 -1.44 -1.07 -22.35
CA ASN A 2 -1.39 -0.12 -21.24
C ASN A 2 -2.17 -0.67 -20.03
N ILE A 3 -1.62 -0.52 -18.85
CA ILE A 3 -2.23 -1.05 -17.62
C ILE A 3 -3.31 -0.13 -17.03
N ALA A 4 -3.54 1.03 -17.64
CA ALA A 4 -4.50 2.02 -17.11
C ALA A 4 -5.91 1.45 -16.93
N PHE A 5 -6.31 0.50 -17.75
CA PHE A 5 -7.63 -0.11 -17.65
C PHE A 5 -7.80 -0.97 -16.40
N LEU A 6 -6.70 -1.34 -15.75
CA LEU A 6 -6.74 -2.10 -14.49
C LEU A 6 -6.58 -1.20 -13.27
N LEU A 7 -6.30 0.08 -13.48
CA LEU A 7 -5.98 1.01 -12.41
C LEU A 7 -7.19 1.37 -11.56
N THR A 8 -7.04 1.24 -10.25
CA THR A 8 -7.94 1.89 -9.30
C THR A 8 -7.30 3.25 -9.00
N PRO A 9 -7.92 4.35 -9.43
CA PRO A 9 -7.28 5.66 -9.28
C PRO A 9 -7.18 6.09 -7.82
N LYS A 10 -6.22 6.97 -7.55
CA LYS A 10 -5.93 7.46 -6.20
C LYS A 10 -7.18 7.94 -5.46
N SER A 11 -8.11 8.58 -6.17
CA SER A 11 -9.35 9.10 -5.57
C SER A 11 -10.24 8.00 -4.99
N GLU A 12 -10.06 6.75 -5.41
CA GLU A 12 -10.84 5.61 -4.94
C GLU A 12 -10.03 4.67 -4.06
N VAL A 13 -8.77 4.99 -3.79
CA VAL A 13 -7.87 4.16 -2.98
C VAL A 13 -7.80 4.71 -1.56
N ILE A 14 -7.84 3.81 -0.58
CA ILE A 14 -7.54 4.17 0.80
C ILE A 14 -6.02 4.13 0.95
N TYR A 15 -5.42 5.27 1.20
CA TYR A 15 -3.99 5.40 1.46
C TYR A 15 -3.79 6.30 2.68
N LEU A 16 -2.60 6.26 3.26
CA LEU A 16 -2.29 7.04 4.45
C LEU A 16 -1.03 7.86 4.22
N GLN A 17 -0.95 9.00 4.92
CA GLN A 17 0.24 9.85 4.93
C GLN A 17 1.24 9.31 5.93
N LEU A 18 2.52 9.50 5.66
CA LEU A 18 3.59 9.07 6.57
C LEU A 18 3.49 9.72 7.95
N ASP A 19 2.91 10.91 8.04
CA ASP A 19 2.75 11.62 9.31
C ASP A 19 1.46 11.25 10.06
N CYS A 20 0.71 10.28 9.54
CA CYS A 20 -0.41 9.71 10.31
C CYS A 20 0.12 8.90 11.48
N THR A 21 -0.68 8.81 12.53
CA THR A 21 -0.32 8.01 13.71
C THR A 21 -0.64 6.54 13.49
N MET A 22 0.00 5.70 14.29
CA MET A 22 -0.28 4.27 14.30
C MET A 22 -1.76 4.02 14.62
N ARG A 23 -2.35 4.79 15.55
CA ARG A 23 -3.76 4.67 15.90
C ARG A 23 -4.66 4.96 14.69
N GLN A 24 -4.38 6.03 13.96
CA GLN A 24 -5.14 6.37 12.77
C GLN A 24 -5.09 5.25 11.72
N ALA A 25 -3.92 4.65 11.54
CA ALA A 25 -3.79 3.53 10.62
C ALA A 25 -4.61 2.33 11.08
N MET A 26 -4.55 2.00 12.36
CA MET A 26 -5.31 0.88 12.92
C MET A 26 -6.82 1.07 12.72
N GLU A 27 -7.32 2.27 12.98
CA GLU A 27 -8.74 2.57 12.81
C GLU A 27 -9.17 2.47 11.34
N LYS A 28 -8.37 3.02 10.43
CA LYS A 28 -8.67 2.96 9.00
C LYS A 28 -8.67 1.53 8.48
N MET A 29 -7.65 0.77 8.84
CA MET A 29 -7.50 -0.59 8.36
C MET A 29 -8.62 -1.50 8.91
N GLU A 30 -8.99 -1.30 10.15
CA GLU A 30 -10.13 -2.04 10.73
C GLU A 30 -11.44 -1.68 10.04
N TYR A 31 -11.68 -0.40 9.83
CA TYR A 31 -12.92 0.06 9.20
C TYR A 31 -13.11 -0.56 7.82
N HIS A 32 -12.05 -0.58 7.02
CA HIS A 32 -12.11 -1.11 5.65
C HIS A 32 -11.77 -2.59 5.55
N ARG A 33 -11.33 -3.22 6.64
CA ARG A 33 -10.88 -4.63 6.68
C ARG A 33 -9.72 -4.88 5.75
N TYR A 34 -8.80 -3.94 5.65
CA TYR A 34 -7.60 -4.07 4.83
C TYR A 34 -6.42 -4.60 5.64
N SER A 35 -5.64 -5.49 5.02
CA SER A 35 -4.43 -6.04 5.63
C SER A 35 -3.18 -5.23 5.29
N ALA A 36 -3.26 -4.37 4.28
CA ALA A 36 -2.15 -3.56 3.82
C ALA A 36 -2.68 -2.29 3.14
N VAL A 37 -1.96 -1.18 3.33
CA VAL A 37 -2.38 0.13 2.81
C VAL A 37 -1.15 0.86 2.28
N PRO A 38 -1.22 1.48 1.09
CA PRO A 38 -0.10 2.27 0.59
C PRO A 38 0.07 3.56 1.38
N LEU A 39 1.33 4.01 1.46
CA LEU A 39 1.71 5.24 2.15
C LEU A 39 2.23 6.25 1.14
N VAL A 40 1.89 7.52 1.37
CA VAL A 40 2.39 8.62 0.55
C VAL A 40 3.07 9.65 1.44
N ASP A 41 4.04 10.36 0.88
CA ASP A 41 4.70 11.45 1.58
C ASP A 41 3.94 12.77 1.37
N GLU A 42 4.48 13.86 1.91
CA GLU A 42 3.86 15.18 1.82
C GLU A 42 3.76 15.72 0.40
N LYS A 43 4.58 15.17 -0.51
CA LYS A 43 4.57 15.57 -1.92
C LYS A 43 3.70 14.67 -2.79
N GLY A 44 2.99 13.71 -2.16
CA GLY A 44 2.12 12.79 -2.89
C GLY A 44 2.86 11.62 -3.53
N ARG A 45 4.13 11.40 -3.19
CA ARG A 45 4.91 10.29 -3.75
C ARG A 45 4.67 9.01 -2.95
N TYR A 46 4.66 7.89 -3.64
CA TYR A 46 4.56 6.60 -2.98
C TYR A 46 5.77 6.38 -2.08
N SER A 47 5.52 6.01 -0.82
CA SER A 47 6.57 5.91 0.21
C SER A 47 6.55 4.59 0.96
N GLY A 48 5.96 3.57 0.38
CA GLY A 48 5.93 2.25 0.98
C GLY A 48 4.52 1.79 1.31
N THR A 49 4.44 0.70 2.03
CA THR A 49 3.17 0.06 2.39
C THR A 49 3.23 -0.33 3.87
N ILE A 50 2.15 -0.07 4.59
CA ILE A 50 2.01 -0.50 5.99
C ILE A 50 1.09 -1.72 6.03
N THR A 51 1.47 -2.74 6.80
CA THR A 51 0.70 -3.98 6.92
C THR A 51 0.28 -4.20 8.37
N GLU A 52 -0.71 -5.08 8.55
CA GLU A 52 -1.13 -5.52 9.90
C GLU A 52 0.06 -6.09 10.68
N GLY A 53 0.92 -6.86 10.00
CA GLY A 53 2.11 -7.42 10.63
C GLY A 53 3.06 -6.35 11.15
N ASP A 54 3.25 -5.27 10.37
CA ASP A 54 4.11 -4.16 10.80
C ASP A 54 3.60 -3.55 12.11
N LEU A 55 2.29 -3.36 12.22
CA LEU A 55 1.67 -2.81 13.43
C LEU A 55 1.81 -3.78 14.61
N LEU A 56 1.56 -5.07 14.37
CA LEU A 56 1.68 -6.10 15.39
C LEU A 56 3.11 -6.18 15.94
N TRP A 57 4.11 -6.20 15.05
CA TRP A 57 5.50 -6.29 15.48
C TRP A 57 5.98 -5.04 16.19
N LYS A 58 5.45 -3.87 15.79
CA LYS A 58 5.75 -2.63 16.51
C LYS A 58 5.26 -2.70 17.95
N LEU A 59 4.05 -3.17 18.17
CA LEU A 59 3.51 -3.36 19.53
C LEU A 59 4.33 -4.36 20.32
N LYS A 60 4.60 -5.51 19.70
CA LYS A 60 5.33 -6.58 20.39
C LYS A 60 6.74 -6.17 20.80
N ASN A 61 7.43 -5.42 19.95
CA ASN A 61 8.84 -5.12 20.12
C ASN A 61 9.13 -3.75 20.76
N THR A 62 8.08 -3.04 21.18
CA THR A 62 8.23 -1.75 21.86
C THR A 62 7.77 -1.88 23.31
N PRO A 63 8.71 -2.06 24.27
CA PRO A 63 8.33 -2.18 25.68
C PRO A 63 7.52 -0.98 26.14
N GLY A 64 6.42 -1.24 26.84
CA GLY A 64 5.57 -0.21 27.40
C GLY A 64 4.61 0.45 26.42
N LEU A 65 4.61 0.06 25.15
CA LEU A 65 3.67 0.60 24.18
C LEU A 65 2.31 -0.05 24.39
N SER A 66 1.32 0.75 24.83
CA SER A 66 -0.06 0.33 25.00
C SER A 66 -0.89 0.81 23.82
N PHE A 67 -2.15 0.38 23.78
CA PHE A 67 -3.08 0.84 22.75
C PHE A 67 -3.18 2.37 22.76
N GLU A 68 -3.29 2.99 23.94
CA GLU A 68 -3.36 4.45 24.05
C GLU A 68 -2.09 5.10 23.51
N GLY A 69 -0.95 4.48 23.73
CA GLY A 69 0.34 5.01 23.26
C GLY A 69 0.47 5.04 21.75
N THR A 70 -0.36 4.30 21.02
CA THR A 70 -0.29 4.28 19.56
C THR A 70 -0.64 5.63 18.93
N GLU A 71 -1.28 6.52 19.66
CA GLU A 71 -1.56 7.87 19.21
C GLU A 71 -0.30 8.72 19.07
N SER A 72 0.79 8.32 19.72
CA SER A 72 2.06 9.05 19.71
C SER A 72 3.09 8.45 18.78
N VAL A 73 2.77 7.35 18.11
CA VAL A 73 3.69 6.69 17.17
C VAL A 73 3.29 7.08 15.75
N MET A 74 4.25 7.62 14.99
CA MET A 74 4.01 8.01 13.60
C MET A 74 4.34 6.84 12.68
N LEU A 75 3.63 6.73 11.56
CA LEU A 75 3.85 5.64 10.61
C LEU A 75 5.27 5.61 10.08
N GLN A 76 5.91 6.77 9.93
CA GLN A 76 7.30 6.84 9.48
C GLN A 76 8.28 6.19 10.45
N GLU A 77 7.90 6.04 11.74
CA GLU A 77 8.75 5.41 12.76
C GLU A 77 8.64 3.89 12.78
N ILE A 78 7.66 3.32 12.07
CA ILE A 78 7.40 1.89 12.11
C ILE A 78 8.21 1.18 11.03
N PRO A 79 9.06 0.19 11.39
CA PRO A 79 9.77 -0.61 10.39
C PRO A 79 8.78 -1.37 9.53
N LYS A 80 8.97 -1.35 8.22
CA LYS A 80 8.09 -2.02 7.28
C LYS A 80 8.81 -3.23 6.69
N GLN A 81 8.22 -4.40 6.88
CA GLN A 81 8.82 -5.67 6.45
C GLN A 81 8.56 -5.96 4.98
N MET A 82 7.38 -5.57 4.48
CA MET A 82 7.02 -5.80 3.10
C MET A 82 7.15 -4.50 2.33
N ARG A 83 7.89 -4.55 1.23
CA ARG A 83 8.01 -3.40 0.33
C ARG A 83 7.33 -3.77 -0.99
N ASN A 84 6.15 -3.20 -1.22
CA ASN A 84 5.49 -3.35 -2.52
C ASN A 84 6.18 -2.41 -3.51
N GLU A 85 6.74 -3.00 -4.56
CA GLU A 85 7.40 -2.23 -5.60
C GLU A 85 6.37 -1.57 -6.49
N PRO A 86 6.52 -0.27 -6.80
CA PRO A 86 5.63 0.41 -7.72
C PRO A 86 6.03 0.16 -9.17
N VAL A 87 5.09 0.43 -10.07
CA VAL A 87 5.36 0.46 -11.51
C VAL A 87 4.94 1.81 -12.07
N LEU A 88 5.52 2.17 -13.20
CA LEU A 88 5.09 3.35 -13.94
C LEU A 88 3.78 3.04 -14.67
N ILE A 89 2.97 4.07 -14.91
CA ILE A 89 1.70 3.90 -15.62
C ILE A 89 1.89 3.32 -17.02
N GLU A 90 3.06 3.52 -17.62
CA GLU A 90 3.41 2.97 -18.93
C GLU A 90 3.89 1.52 -18.87
N ALA A 91 3.96 0.92 -17.69
CA ALA A 91 4.44 -0.44 -17.53
C ALA A 91 3.58 -1.44 -18.32
N ARG A 92 4.19 -2.57 -18.65
CA ARG A 92 3.51 -3.64 -19.36
C ARG A 92 2.84 -4.59 -18.40
N ILE A 93 1.83 -5.30 -18.88
CA ILE A 93 1.09 -6.27 -18.06
C ILE A 93 2.00 -7.36 -17.48
N GLU A 94 3.07 -7.72 -18.19
CA GLU A 94 4.01 -8.72 -17.71
C GLU A 94 4.68 -8.30 -16.42
N SER A 95 4.96 -7.00 -16.25
CA SER A 95 5.53 -6.46 -15.01
C SER A 95 4.56 -6.62 -13.85
N LEU A 96 3.27 -6.40 -14.10
CA LEU A 96 2.25 -6.59 -13.07
C LEU A 96 2.15 -8.05 -12.65
N LEU A 97 2.21 -8.97 -13.62
CA LEU A 97 2.12 -10.40 -13.33
C LEU A 97 3.25 -10.86 -12.41
N SER A 98 4.47 -10.42 -12.69
CA SER A 98 5.62 -10.77 -11.87
C SER A 98 5.46 -10.27 -10.43
N LEU A 99 5.02 -9.04 -10.26
CA LEU A 99 4.84 -8.46 -8.92
C LEU A 99 3.65 -9.05 -8.19
N ALA A 100 2.58 -9.43 -8.90
CA ALA A 100 1.41 -10.03 -8.29
C ALA A 100 1.70 -11.36 -7.61
N MET A 101 2.80 -12.02 -7.97
CA MET A 101 3.22 -13.27 -7.33
C MET A 101 3.61 -13.04 -5.86
N VAL A 102 4.10 -11.85 -5.54
CA VAL A 102 4.63 -11.54 -4.21
C VAL A 102 3.94 -10.36 -3.53
N GLN A 103 3.13 -9.59 -4.25
CA GLN A 103 2.44 -8.42 -3.71
C GLN A 103 0.93 -8.58 -3.87
N ASN A 104 0.18 -8.16 -2.87
CA ASN A 104 -1.29 -8.20 -2.94
C ASN A 104 -1.88 -7.05 -3.76
N PHE A 105 -1.10 -5.99 -3.97
CA PHE A 105 -1.43 -4.93 -4.92
C PHE A 105 -0.12 -4.33 -5.43
N VAL A 106 -0.21 -3.64 -6.57
CA VAL A 106 0.93 -2.98 -7.17
C VAL A 106 0.65 -1.48 -7.21
N PRO A 107 1.44 -0.68 -6.47
CA PRO A 107 1.31 0.77 -6.55
C PRO A 107 1.69 1.26 -7.94
N VAL A 108 0.99 2.28 -8.42
CA VAL A 108 1.26 2.86 -9.74
C VAL A 108 1.65 4.32 -9.55
N VAL A 109 2.73 4.73 -10.20
CA VAL A 109 3.25 6.09 -10.13
C VAL A 109 3.45 6.65 -11.53
N ASP A 110 3.53 7.98 -11.60
CA ASP A 110 3.91 8.65 -12.84
C ASP A 110 5.43 8.84 -12.90
N ASP A 111 5.92 9.55 -13.92
CA ASP A 111 7.35 9.76 -14.12
C ASP A 111 7.97 10.70 -13.09
N SER A 112 7.18 11.33 -12.24
CA SER A 112 7.65 12.15 -11.12
C SER A 112 7.54 11.42 -9.78
N ASP A 113 7.30 10.12 -9.81
CA ASP A 113 7.06 9.28 -8.63
C ASP A 113 5.79 9.63 -7.85
N THR A 114 4.89 10.41 -8.46
CA THR A 114 3.61 10.72 -7.84
C THR A 114 2.74 9.47 -7.82
N PHE A 115 2.19 9.16 -6.66
CA PHE A 115 1.27 8.04 -6.49
C PHE A 115 -0.05 8.36 -7.18
N ILE A 116 -0.45 7.55 -8.16
CA ILE A 116 -1.67 7.79 -8.93
C ILE A 116 -2.74 6.72 -8.74
N GLY A 117 -2.41 5.62 -8.08
CA GLY A 117 -3.37 4.57 -7.81
C GLY A 117 -2.70 3.23 -7.59
N ILE A 118 -3.50 2.17 -7.61
CA ILE A 118 -3.01 0.80 -7.45
C ILE A 118 -3.66 -0.10 -8.49
N VAL A 119 -3.02 -1.24 -8.74
CA VAL A 119 -3.66 -2.37 -9.42
C VAL A 119 -3.70 -3.52 -8.43
N ARG A 120 -4.89 -4.02 -8.14
CA ARG A 120 -5.05 -5.10 -7.17
C ARG A 120 -4.75 -6.45 -7.81
N ARG A 121 -4.16 -7.35 -7.02
CA ARG A 121 -3.86 -8.71 -7.49
C ARG A 121 -5.09 -9.37 -8.09
N ARG A 122 -6.24 -9.20 -7.48
CA ARG A 122 -7.48 -9.78 -7.97
C ARG A 122 -7.78 -9.36 -9.40
N GLU A 123 -7.60 -8.08 -9.71
CA GLU A 123 -7.87 -7.56 -11.05
C GLU A 123 -6.89 -8.11 -12.07
N ILE A 124 -5.64 -8.31 -11.68
CA ILE A 124 -4.63 -8.92 -12.55
C ILE A 124 -5.02 -10.35 -12.86
N ILE A 125 -5.43 -11.10 -11.84
CA ILE A 125 -5.85 -12.51 -12.00
C ILE A 125 -7.11 -12.60 -12.88
N GLU A 126 -8.09 -11.74 -12.62
CA GLU A 126 -9.32 -11.73 -13.42
C GLU A 126 -9.04 -11.46 -14.89
N TYR A 127 -8.14 -10.50 -15.16
CA TYR A 127 -7.74 -10.21 -16.53
C TYR A 127 -7.10 -11.43 -17.20
N CYS A 128 -6.20 -12.11 -16.49
CA CYS A 128 -5.55 -13.31 -17.02
C CYS A 128 -6.54 -14.43 -17.31
N LEU A 129 -7.54 -14.59 -16.45
CA LEU A 129 -8.58 -15.60 -16.67
C LEU A 129 -9.43 -15.32 -17.92
N GLN A 130 -9.64 -14.07 -18.24
CA GLN A 130 -10.42 -13.68 -19.41
C GLN A 130 -9.72 -13.98 -20.73
N ILE A 131 -8.38 -14.01 -20.73
CA ILE A 131 -7.60 -14.22 -21.96
C ILE A 131 -7.14 -15.66 -22.13
N LEU A 132 -7.46 -16.55 -21.21
CA LEU A 132 -7.11 -17.97 -21.32
C LEU A 132 -8.04 -18.72 -22.26
#